data_6e8ce3c162b82a9ddc296318bbb2127c
#
_entry.id   6e8ce3c162b82a9ddc296318bbb2127c
#
_cell.length_a   1.000
_cell.length_b   1.000
_cell.length_c   1.000
_cell.angle_alpha   90.00
_cell.angle_beta   90.00
_cell.angle_gamma   90.00
#
_symmetry.space_group_name_H-M   'P 1'
#
loop_
_entity.id
_entity.type
_entity.pdbx_description
1 polymer ?
#
loop_
_entity_poly.entity_id
_entity_poly.type
_entity_poly.pdbx_seq_one_letter_code
_entity_poly.pdbx_strand_id
1 'polypeptide(L)'
;MQSDSLIKIAVDYYKDDGVKAGKALFYYGKVAALQDNDTLAIQAYLSALAKLEKTEEYKLQGFVHEYIGVLNTDRKLYKDALDNYQSSAYCFQKAVDTLGVIYVYRDIARIYYVEQKYDSVYNYINRALSLCEKKKGCISFERVIPSLLQVKGIAKRNEGDLGDAIALLKTAVETEQDRHSMHHCSMSLGNIYLNLNKLDEAGRCFALALNSENPRTLAGAYHYLYLLEKKQKKYAMALYFKEKSDSLLVIERDAKQTSQILPLQRKYERGK
;
A
#
# COMPACT_ATOMS: atom_id res chain seq x y z
N MET A 1 -4.33 21.56 -9.05
CA MET A 1 -4.91 22.23 -10.24
C MET A 1 -3.88 22.50 -11.36
N GLN A 2 -2.72 23.09 -11.09
CA GLN A 2 -1.70 23.31 -12.13
C GLN A 2 -1.13 22.01 -12.73
N SER A 3 -0.90 20.97 -11.91
CA SER A 3 -0.36 19.69 -12.39
C SER A 3 -1.27 18.94 -13.36
N ASP A 4 -2.60 19.04 -13.19
CA ASP A 4 -3.58 18.36 -14.06
C ASP A 4 -3.61 18.99 -15.48
N SER A 5 -3.53 20.31 -15.55
CA SER A 5 -3.48 21.02 -16.84
C SER A 5 -2.16 20.75 -17.58
N LEU A 6 -1.03 20.77 -16.87
CA LEU A 6 0.30 20.53 -17.48
C LEU A 6 0.44 19.10 -18.00
N ILE A 7 -0.09 18.10 -17.28
CA ILE A 7 0.03 16.71 -17.72
C ILE A 7 -0.87 16.43 -18.96
N LYS A 8 -2.04 17.07 -19.04
CA LYS A 8 -2.89 17.00 -20.26
C LYS A 8 -2.20 17.60 -21.48
N ILE A 9 -1.56 18.75 -21.31
CA ILE A 9 -0.74 19.35 -22.37
C ILE A 9 0.37 18.39 -22.82
N ALA A 10 1.04 17.71 -21.88
CA ALA A 10 2.08 16.73 -22.20
C ALA A 10 1.51 15.52 -22.96
N VAL A 11 0.33 15.02 -22.58
CA VAL A 11 -0.35 13.91 -23.28
C VAL A 11 -0.65 14.31 -24.73
N ASP A 12 -1.20 15.51 -24.95
CA ASP A 12 -1.54 16.00 -26.28
C ASP A 12 -0.29 16.29 -27.13
N TYR A 13 0.75 16.86 -26.52
CA TYR A 13 1.99 17.20 -27.20
C TYR A 13 2.77 15.96 -27.68
N TYR A 14 2.82 14.91 -26.85
CA TYR A 14 3.58 13.68 -27.16
C TYR A 14 2.73 12.56 -27.79
N LYS A 15 1.49 12.83 -28.21
CA LYS A 15 0.53 11.81 -28.69
C LYS A 15 1.07 10.87 -29.75
N ASP A 16 2.02 11.35 -30.60
CA ASP A 16 2.60 10.61 -31.72
C ASP A 16 3.95 9.93 -31.38
N ASP A 17 4.51 10.19 -30.20
CA ASP A 17 5.72 9.53 -29.68
C ASP A 17 5.32 8.42 -28.71
N GLY A 18 5.43 7.17 -29.13
CA GLY A 18 4.94 6.01 -28.35
C GLY A 18 5.45 5.98 -26.91
N VAL A 19 6.75 6.19 -26.69
CA VAL A 19 7.36 6.14 -25.34
C VAL A 19 6.97 7.35 -24.51
N LYS A 20 7.09 8.56 -25.06
CA LYS A 20 6.76 9.78 -24.32
C LYS A 20 5.26 9.90 -24.05
N ALA A 21 4.43 9.51 -25.03
CA ALA A 21 2.98 9.43 -24.82
C ALA A 21 2.61 8.42 -23.71
N GLY A 22 3.21 7.22 -23.75
CA GLY A 22 3.03 6.22 -22.71
C GLY A 22 3.42 6.73 -21.32
N LYS A 23 4.56 7.43 -21.22
CA LYS A 23 5.03 8.05 -19.98
C LYS A 23 4.09 9.18 -19.50
N ALA A 24 3.64 10.05 -20.39
CA ALA A 24 2.70 11.12 -20.04
C ALA A 24 1.35 10.56 -19.55
N LEU A 25 0.82 9.55 -20.24
CA LEU A 25 -0.41 8.85 -19.86
C LEU A 25 -0.27 8.13 -18.51
N PHE A 26 0.87 7.50 -18.23
CA PHE A 26 1.14 6.90 -16.93
C PHE A 26 1.06 7.94 -15.80
N TYR A 27 1.74 9.08 -15.96
CA TYR A 27 1.65 10.15 -14.94
C TYR A 27 0.27 10.77 -14.85
N TYR A 28 -0.46 10.87 -15.97
CA TYR A 28 -1.85 11.31 -15.96
C TYR A 28 -2.74 10.37 -15.15
N GLY A 29 -2.57 9.06 -15.34
CA GLY A 29 -3.23 8.05 -14.53
C GLY A 29 -2.91 8.18 -13.03
N LYS A 30 -1.65 8.44 -12.66
CA LYS A 30 -1.25 8.67 -11.27
C LYS A 30 -1.94 9.91 -10.66
N VAL A 31 -2.01 11.00 -11.42
CA VAL A 31 -2.71 12.21 -10.97
C VAL A 31 -4.21 11.94 -10.79
N ALA A 32 -4.83 11.20 -11.72
CA ALA A 32 -6.23 10.81 -11.61
C ALA A 32 -6.49 9.91 -10.37
N ALA A 33 -5.61 8.94 -10.10
CA ALA A 33 -5.71 8.09 -8.92
C ALA A 33 -5.58 8.88 -7.61
N LEU A 34 -4.67 9.86 -7.55
CA LEU A 34 -4.53 10.77 -6.40
C LEU A 34 -5.77 11.66 -6.18
N GLN A 35 -6.60 11.84 -7.20
CA GLN A 35 -7.87 12.58 -7.15
C GLN A 35 -9.07 11.65 -6.90
N ASP A 36 -8.84 10.41 -6.50
CA ASP A 36 -9.85 9.36 -6.33
C ASP A 36 -10.69 9.09 -7.59
N ASN A 37 -10.16 9.43 -8.79
CA ASN A 37 -10.81 9.18 -10.07
C ASN A 37 -10.24 7.90 -10.70
N ASP A 38 -10.58 6.77 -10.08
CA ASP A 38 -10.06 5.46 -10.51
C ASP A 38 -10.43 5.11 -11.95
N THR A 39 -11.62 5.54 -12.42
CA THR A 39 -12.04 5.27 -13.81
C THR A 39 -11.10 5.94 -14.81
N LEU A 40 -10.79 7.21 -14.59
CA LEU A 40 -9.87 7.94 -15.44
C LEU A 40 -8.43 7.40 -15.30
N ALA A 41 -8.04 7.00 -14.09
CA ALA A 41 -6.74 6.40 -13.84
C ALA A 41 -6.55 5.11 -14.64
N ILE A 42 -7.52 4.19 -14.58
CA ILE A 42 -7.48 2.92 -15.35
C ILE A 42 -7.46 3.20 -16.86
N GLN A 43 -8.30 4.12 -17.36
CA GLN A 43 -8.30 4.49 -18.78
C GLN A 43 -6.95 5.02 -19.24
N ALA A 44 -6.32 5.90 -18.46
CA ALA A 44 -5.02 6.44 -18.75
C ALA A 44 -3.92 5.36 -18.72
N TYR A 45 -3.95 4.45 -17.76
CA TYR A 45 -3.00 3.34 -17.68
C TYR A 45 -3.14 2.36 -18.86
N LEU A 46 -4.37 1.98 -19.22
CA LEU A 46 -4.58 1.13 -20.40
C LEU A 46 -4.13 1.81 -21.70
N SER A 47 -4.38 3.13 -21.84
CA SER A 47 -3.86 3.91 -22.96
C SER A 47 -2.34 3.99 -22.96
N ALA A 48 -1.70 4.07 -21.77
CA ALA A 48 -0.25 4.02 -21.65
C ALA A 48 0.31 2.68 -22.13
N LEU A 49 -0.28 1.54 -21.71
CA LEU A 49 0.12 0.21 -22.17
C LEU A 49 0.02 0.08 -23.69
N ALA A 50 -1.09 0.53 -24.28
CA ALA A 50 -1.28 0.49 -25.73
C ALA A 50 -0.19 1.28 -26.48
N LYS A 51 0.29 2.41 -25.94
CA LYS A 51 1.41 3.16 -26.52
C LYS A 51 2.76 2.47 -26.33
N LEU A 52 2.91 1.68 -25.26
CA LEU A 52 4.17 1.02 -24.90
C LEU A 52 4.28 -0.40 -25.45
N GLU A 53 3.20 -1.00 -25.96
CA GLU A 53 3.12 -2.42 -26.36
C GLU A 53 4.24 -2.84 -27.34
N LYS A 54 4.61 -1.96 -28.27
CA LYS A 54 5.63 -2.22 -29.28
C LYS A 54 7.01 -1.64 -28.92
N THR A 55 7.21 -1.34 -27.64
CA THR A 55 8.47 -0.76 -27.15
C THR A 55 9.17 -1.71 -26.19
N GLU A 56 10.46 -1.51 -25.97
CA GLU A 56 11.24 -2.26 -24.97
C GLU A 56 11.25 -1.55 -23.60
N GLU A 57 10.32 -0.62 -23.37
CA GLU A 57 10.17 0.12 -22.12
C GLU A 57 9.56 -0.75 -20.98
N TYR A 58 10.11 -1.94 -20.83
CA TYR A 58 9.61 -2.95 -19.88
C TYR A 58 9.48 -2.41 -18.45
N LYS A 59 10.42 -1.56 -18.01
CA LYS A 59 10.34 -0.98 -16.67
C LYS A 59 9.08 -0.12 -16.50
N LEU A 60 8.75 0.71 -17.48
CA LEU A 60 7.57 1.56 -17.45
C LEU A 60 6.28 0.73 -17.59
N GLN A 61 6.28 -0.28 -18.46
CA GLN A 61 5.17 -1.25 -18.55
C GLN A 61 4.93 -1.94 -17.21
N GLY A 62 6.00 -2.35 -16.52
CA GLY A 62 5.96 -2.94 -15.18
C GLY A 62 5.26 -2.04 -14.17
N PHE A 63 5.63 -0.76 -14.12
CA PHE A 63 4.95 0.20 -13.25
C PHE A 63 3.47 0.39 -13.63
N VAL A 64 3.13 0.48 -14.91
CA VAL A 64 1.72 0.64 -15.33
C VAL A 64 0.88 -0.54 -14.85
N HIS A 65 1.34 -1.78 -15.06
CA HIS A 65 0.66 -2.97 -14.58
C HIS A 65 0.56 -3.00 -13.03
N GLU A 66 1.62 -2.62 -12.31
CA GLU A 66 1.60 -2.52 -10.85
C GLU A 66 0.49 -1.56 -10.37
N TYR A 67 0.38 -0.36 -10.95
CA TYR A 67 -0.64 0.60 -10.56
C TYR A 67 -2.07 0.16 -10.90
N ILE A 68 -2.29 -0.55 -12.02
CA ILE A 68 -3.58 -1.20 -12.31
C ILE A 68 -3.87 -2.28 -11.24
N GLY A 69 -2.87 -3.08 -10.90
CA GLY A 69 -2.96 -4.10 -9.83
C GLY A 69 -3.36 -3.49 -8.48
N VAL A 70 -2.77 -2.35 -8.10
CA VAL A 70 -3.14 -1.61 -6.87
C VAL A 70 -4.60 -1.18 -6.91
N LEU A 71 -5.06 -0.53 -7.99
CA LEU A 71 -6.45 -0.09 -8.14
C LEU A 71 -7.44 -1.27 -8.08
N ASN A 72 -7.10 -2.41 -8.69
CA ASN A 72 -7.92 -3.61 -8.62
C ASN A 72 -7.93 -4.19 -7.19
N THR A 73 -6.82 -4.14 -6.47
CA THR A 73 -6.75 -4.57 -5.06
C THR A 73 -7.65 -3.72 -4.17
N ASP A 74 -7.64 -2.41 -4.32
CA ASP A 74 -8.48 -1.48 -3.56
C ASP A 74 -9.98 -1.72 -3.82
N ARG A 75 -10.32 -2.17 -5.02
CA ARG A 75 -11.68 -2.58 -5.42
C ARG A 75 -12.01 -4.04 -5.08
N LYS A 76 -11.11 -4.78 -4.46
CA LYS A 76 -11.23 -6.21 -4.13
C LYS A 76 -11.39 -7.12 -5.35
N LEU A 77 -10.95 -6.68 -6.51
CA LEU A 77 -10.89 -7.47 -7.74
C LEU A 77 -9.58 -8.26 -7.75
N TYR A 78 -9.46 -9.21 -6.82
CA TYR A 78 -8.18 -9.88 -6.52
C TYR A 78 -7.63 -10.69 -7.68
N LYS A 79 -8.49 -11.32 -8.48
CA LYS A 79 -8.06 -12.06 -9.67
C LYS A 79 -7.40 -11.12 -10.68
N ASP A 80 -8.07 -10.01 -11.04
CA ASP A 80 -7.55 -9.04 -11.99
C ASP A 80 -6.28 -8.34 -11.46
N ALA A 81 -6.21 -8.13 -10.14
CA ALA A 81 -5.02 -7.61 -9.49
C ALA A 81 -3.84 -8.57 -9.63
N LEU A 82 -4.04 -9.88 -9.37
CA LEU A 82 -3.00 -10.90 -9.53
C LEU A 82 -2.49 -10.99 -10.96
N ASP A 83 -3.39 -10.96 -11.97
CA ASP A 83 -3.02 -11.01 -13.38
C ASP A 83 -2.14 -9.81 -13.75
N ASN A 84 -2.49 -8.61 -13.28
CA ASN A 84 -1.69 -7.40 -13.49
C ASN A 84 -0.36 -7.44 -12.74
N TYR A 85 -0.32 -7.90 -11.50
CA TYR A 85 0.93 -8.04 -10.77
C TYR A 85 1.87 -9.09 -11.41
N GLN A 86 1.33 -10.18 -11.96
CA GLN A 86 2.14 -11.16 -12.70
C GLN A 86 2.74 -10.54 -13.97
N SER A 87 1.96 -9.76 -14.72
CA SER A 87 2.43 -8.99 -15.88
C SER A 87 3.51 -7.98 -15.47
N SER A 88 3.29 -7.28 -14.36
CA SER A 88 4.28 -6.34 -13.79
C SER A 88 5.59 -7.04 -13.44
N ALA A 89 5.52 -8.18 -12.72
CA ALA A 89 6.71 -8.96 -12.36
C ALA A 89 7.49 -9.43 -13.61
N TYR A 90 6.78 -9.89 -14.65
CA TYR A 90 7.39 -10.26 -15.91
C TYR A 90 8.12 -9.07 -16.56
N CYS A 91 7.48 -7.90 -16.62
CA CYS A 91 8.07 -6.68 -17.19
C CYS A 91 9.30 -6.24 -16.38
N PHE A 92 9.25 -6.23 -15.05
CA PHE A 92 10.41 -5.89 -14.23
C PHE A 92 11.56 -6.91 -14.36
N GLN A 93 11.25 -8.20 -14.55
CA GLN A 93 12.27 -9.22 -14.85
C GLN A 93 12.96 -8.93 -16.19
N LYS A 94 12.19 -8.59 -17.25
CA LYS A 94 12.75 -8.18 -18.55
C LYS A 94 13.60 -6.91 -18.44
N ALA A 95 13.18 -5.97 -17.61
CA ALA A 95 13.93 -4.73 -17.34
C ALA A 95 15.13 -4.91 -16.40
N VAL A 96 15.38 -6.14 -15.89
CA VAL A 96 16.40 -6.44 -14.87
C VAL A 96 16.22 -5.58 -13.59
N ASP A 97 14.98 -5.14 -13.32
CA ASP A 97 14.61 -4.37 -12.13
C ASP A 97 14.22 -5.32 -10.98
N THR A 98 15.23 -5.86 -10.30
CA THR A 98 15.04 -6.80 -9.19
C THR A 98 14.22 -6.18 -8.05
N LEU A 99 14.36 -4.87 -7.80
CA LEU A 99 13.62 -4.19 -6.74
C LEU A 99 12.12 -4.12 -7.07
N GLY A 100 11.77 -3.81 -8.32
CA GLY A 100 10.38 -3.87 -8.79
C GLY A 100 9.77 -5.26 -8.62
N VAL A 101 10.51 -6.31 -8.96
CA VAL A 101 10.05 -7.71 -8.74
C VAL A 101 9.76 -7.98 -7.27
N ILE A 102 10.61 -7.50 -6.34
CA ILE A 102 10.41 -7.70 -4.90
C ILE A 102 9.13 -7.01 -4.41
N TYR A 103 8.90 -5.76 -4.81
CA TYR A 103 7.67 -5.04 -4.44
C TYR A 103 6.41 -5.76 -4.94
N VAL A 104 6.41 -6.20 -6.19
CA VAL A 104 5.29 -6.94 -6.77
C VAL A 104 5.06 -8.28 -6.06
N TYR A 105 6.12 -9.04 -5.72
CA TYR A 105 5.97 -10.28 -4.96
C TYR A 105 5.37 -10.05 -3.56
N ARG A 106 5.73 -8.95 -2.89
CA ARG A 106 5.09 -8.53 -1.64
C ARG A 106 3.59 -8.28 -1.83
N ASP A 107 3.21 -7.58 -2.90
CA ASP A 107 1.82 -7.21 -3.12
C ASP A 107 0.97 -8.41 -3.56
N ILE A 108 1.51 -9.34 -4.34
CA ILE A 108 0.90 -10.66 -4.59
C ILE A 108 0.70 -11.43 -3.28
N ALA A 109 1.71 -11.45 -2.40
CA ALA A 109 1.60 -12.12 -1.11
C ALA A 109 0.51 -11.50 -0.22
N ARG A 110 0.32 -10.19 -0.27
CA ARG A 110 -0.78 -9.50 0.44
C ARG A 110 -2.16 -9.95 -0.04
N ILE A 111 -2.34 -10.17 -1.35
CA ILE A 111 -3.61 -10.73 -1.87
C ILE A 111 -3.81 -12.14 -1.35
N TYR A 112 -2.81 -13.01 -1.45
CA TYR A 112 -2.92 -14.38 -0.93
C TYR A 112 -3.15 -14.43 0.58
N TYR A 113 -2.62 -13.45 1.33
CA TYR A 113 -2.94 -13.30 2.75
C TYR A 113 -4.44 -13.01 2.97
N VAL A 114 -5.04 -12.12 2.17
CA VAL A 114 -6.49 -11.84 2.26
C VAL A 114 -7.33 -13.08 1.88
N GLU A 115 -6.86 -13.87 0.93
CA GLU A 115 -7.48 -15.15 0.54
C GLU A 115 -7.16 -16.31 1.50
N GLN A 116 -6.39 -16.07 2.57
CA GLN A 116 -5.95 -17.07 3.56
C GLN A 116 -5.13 -18.23 2.98
N LYS A 117 -4.47 -18.01 1.83
CA LYS A 117 -3.59 -18.98 1.16
C LYS A 117 -2.14 -18.81 1.65
N TYR A 118 -1.87 -19.22 2.90
CA TYR A 118 -0.61 -18.91 3.57
C TYR A 118 0.62 -19.53 2.91
N ASP A 119 0.50 -20.74 2.34
CA ASP A 119 1.61 -21.36 1.56
C ASP A 119 2.06 -20.46 0.41
N SER A 120 1.11 -19.85 -0.29
CA SER A 120 1.40 -18.88 -1.36
C SER A 120 2.04 -17.60 -0.81
N VAL A 121 1.58 -17.11 0.34
CA VAL A 121 2.22 -15.97 1.03
C VAL A 121 3.69 -16.27 1.26
N TYR A 122 4.00 -17.43 1.88
CA TYR A 122 5.39 -17.78 2.18
C TYR A 122 6.23 -17.98 0.92
N ASN A 123 5.69 -18.59 -0.11
CA ASN A 123 6.39 -18.77 -1.37
C ASN A 123 6.84 -17.40 -1.93
N TYR A 124 5.93 -16.45 -2.10
CA TYR A 124 6.27 -15.15 -2.67
C TYR A 124 7.18 -14.32 -1.76
N ILE A 125 6.94 -14.30 -0.44
CA ILE A 125 7.79 -13.59 0.51
C ILE A 125 9.19 -14.19 0.58
N ASN A 126 9.33 -15.51 0.62
CA ASN A 126 10.65 -16.15 0.67
C ASN A 126 11.43 -15.92 -0.64
N ARG A 127 10.76 -15.92 -1.81
CA ARG A 127 11.39 -15.52 -3.09
C ARG A 127 11.88 -14.07 -3.03
N ALA A 128 11.07 -13.15 -2.52
CA ALA A 128 11.46 -11.74 -2.38
C ALA A 128 12.67 -11.59 -1.42
N LEU A 129 12.66 -12.24 -0.26
CA LEU A 129 13.77 -12.23 0.70
C LEU A 129 15.06 -12.83 0.10
N SER A 130 14.95 -13.92 -0.67
CA SER A 130 16.10 -14.50 -1.38
C SER A 130 16.71 -13.53 -2.40
N LEU A 131 15.90 -12.70 -3.05
CA LEU A 131 16.41 -11.66 -3.94
C LEU A 131 17.12 -10.54 -3.16
N CYS A 132 16.60 -10.16 -1.99
CA CYS A 132 17.27 -9.20 -1.10
C CYS A 132 18.63 -9.72 -0.63
N GLU A 133 18.70 -10.99 -0.21
CA GLU A 133 19.95 -11.61 0.26
C GLU A 133 21.06 -11.58 -0.80
N LYS A 134 20.71 -11.83 -2.07
CA LYS A 134 21.67 -11.74 -3.19
C LYS A 134 22.22 -10.33 -3.42
N LYS A 135 21.58 -9.31 -2.85
CA LYS A 135 21.94 -7.88 -2.94
C LYS A 135 22.26 -7.27 -1.57
N LYS A 136 22.68 -8.12 -0.62
CA LYS A 136 23.08 -7.70 0.73
C LYS A 136 24.11 -6.56 0.68
N GLY A 137 23.96 -5.59 1.56
CA GLY A 137 24.77 -4.36 1.59
C GLY A 137 24.24 -3.24 0.68
N CYS A 138 23.20 -3.47 -0.10
CA CYS A 138 22.56 -2.43 -0.88
C CYS A 138 21.34 -1.88 -0.11
N ILE A 139 21.40 -0.62 0.30
CA ILE A 139 20.40 0.06 1.14
C ILE A 139 18.98 -0.06 0.57
N SER A 140 18.81 0.03 -0.75
CA SER A 140 17.48 -0.05 -1.38
C SER A 140 16.81 -1.42 -1.16
N PHE A 141 17.59 -2.50 -1.11
CA PHE A 141 17.08 -3.84 -0.85
C PHE A 141 16.86 -4.09 0.64
N GLU A 142 17.71 -3.52 1.50
CA GLU A 142 17.54 -3.62 2.95
C GLU A 142 16.26 -2.90 3.42
N ARG A 143 15.92 -1.75 2.84
CA ARG A 143 14.72 -0.99 3.16
C ARG A 143 13.39 -1.70 2.90
N VAL A 144 13.35 -2.69 2.02
CA VAL A 144 12.10 -3.42 1.73
C VAL A 144 11.89 -4.61 2.68
N ILE A 145 12.97 -5.13 3.31
CA ILE A 145 12.91 -6.31 4.17
C ILE A 145 11.87 -6.18 5.29
N PRO A 146 11.77 -5.07 6.06
CA PRO A 146 10.78 -4.95 7.12
C PRO A 146 9.35 -5.16 6.64
N SER A 147 8.99 -4.63 5.47
CA SER A 147 7.66 -4.80 4.90
C SER A 147 7.37 -6.25 4.47
N LEU A 148 8.39 -6.99 4.05
CA LEU A 148 8.29 -8.43 3.75
C LEU A 148 8.10 -9.23 5.05
N LEU A 149 8.90 -8.93 6.08
CA LEU A 149 8.78 -9.57 7.40
C LEU A 149 7.42 -9.29 8.05
N GLN A 150 6.87 -8.08 7.86
CA GLN A 150 5.51 -7.75 8.31
C GLN A 150 4.47 -8.68 7.70
N VAL A 151 4.46 -8.83 6.36
CA VAL A 151 3.49 -9.70 5.67
C VAL A 151 3.64 -11.15 6.16
N LYS A 152 4.87 -11.64 6.31
CA LYS A 152 5.15 -12.98 6.84
C LYS A 152 4.68 -13.14 8.28
N GLY A 153 4.96 -12.14 9.13
CA GLY A 153 4.59 -12.15 10.55
C GLY A 153 3.08 -12.13 10.77
N ILE A 154 2.32 -11.34 10.01
CA ILE A 154 0.86 -11.35 10.13
C ILE A 154 0.24 -12.65 9.60
N ALA A 155 0.83 -13.30 8.60
CA ALA A 155 0.41 -14.64 8.15
C ALA A 155 0.63 -15.68 9.24
N LYS A 156 1.81 -15.70 9.86
CA LYS A 156 2.15 -16.56 10.99
C LYS A 156 1.20 -16.37 12.18
N ARG A 157 0.86 -15.13 12.52
CA ARG A 157 -0.14 -14.83 13.55
C ARG A 157 -1.48 -15.50 13.26
N ASN A 158 -1.95 -15.44 12.01
CA ASN A 158 -3.25 -15.98 11.64
C ASN A 158 -3.28 -17.51 11.63
N GLU A 159 -2.14 -18.16 11.42
CA GLU A 159 -1.99 -19.61 11.59
C GLU A 159 -1.86 -20.04 13.06
N GLY A 160 -1.71 -19.08 13.98
CA GLY A 160 -1.56 -19.34 15.42
C GLY A 160 -0.10 -19.49 15.86
N ASP A 161 0.87 -19.39 14.97
CA ASP A 161 2.31 -19.41 15.27
C ASP A 161 2.74 -18.03 15.80
N LEU A 162 2.37 -17.77 17.05
CA LEU A 162 2.61 -16.47 17.69
C LEU A 162 4.09 -16.23 18.00
N GLY A 163 4.88 -17.29 18.20
CA GLY A 163 6.32 -17.19 18.46
C GLY A 163 7.05 -16.57 17.26
N ASP A 164 6.92 -17.18 16.11
CA ASP A 164 7.52 -16.71 14.86
C ASP A 164 6.94 -15.34 14.46
N ALA A 165 5.62 -15.14 14.63
CA ALA A 165 4.99 -13.85 14.33
C ALA A 165 5.60 -12.69 15.13
N ILE A 166 5.81 -12.88 16.43
CA ILE A 166 6.44 -11.87 17.30
C ILE A 166 7.88 -11.62 16.88
N ALA A 167 8.67 -12.67 16.63
CA ALA A 167 10.06 -12.53 16.22
C ALA A 167 10.18 -11.73 14.91
N LEU A 168 9.40 -12.09 13.89
CA LEU A 168 9.40 -11.41 12.59
C LEU A 168 8.97 -9.94 12.70
N LEU A 169 7.90 -9.65 13.45
CA LEU A 169 7.40 -8.30 13.59
C LEU A 169 8.31 -7.42 14.46
N LYS A 170 8.97 -7.96 15.49
CA LYS A 170 10.00 -7.25 16.25
C LYS A 170 11.14 -6.84 15.33
N THR A 171 11.72 -7.79 14.59
CA THR A 171 12.77 -7.49 13.62
C THR A 171 12.33 -6.43 12.62
N ALA A 172 11.08 -6.49 12.13
CA ALA A 172 10.54 -5.48 11.23
C ALA A 172 10.49 -4.08 11.87
N VAL A 173 10.05 -3.96 13.13
CA VAL A 173 10.00 -2.67 13.86
C VAL A 173 11.41 -2.13 14.12
N GLU A 174 12.35 -2.98 14.50
CA GLU A 174 13.73 -2.59 14.87
C GLU A 174 14.57 -2.17 13.65
N THR A 175 14.30 -2.75 12.49
CA THR A 175 15.07 -2.50 11.25
C THR A 175 14.43 -1.50 10.31
N GLU A 176 13.16 -1.12 10.56
CA GLU A 176 12.43 -0.20 9.68
C GLU A 176 12.95 1.23 9.80
N GLN A 177 13.30 1.81 8.67
CA GLN A 177 13.78 3.19 8.56
C GLN A 177 12.67 4.18 8.18
N ASP A 178 11.61 3.70 7.54
CA ASP A 178 10.45 4.50 7.21
C ASP A 178 9.46 4.50 8.38
N ARG A 179 9.21 5.69 8.93
CA ARG A 179 8.29 5.87 10.07
C ARG A 179 6.90 5.32 9.80
N HIS A 180 6.39 5.49 8.57
CA HIS A 180 5.04 5.05 8.23
C HIS A 180 4.92 3.52 8.30
N SER A 181 5.85 2.81 7.68
CA SER A 181 5.91 1.34 7.71
C SER A 181 6.17 0.82 9.13
N MET A 182 7.01 1.49 9.90
CA MET A 182 7.26 1.16 11.31
C MET A 182 5.99 1.20 12.15
N HIS A 183 5.12 2.20 11.95
CA HIS A 183 3.85 2.30 12.67
C HIS A 183 2.92 1.11 12.38
N HIS A 184 2.86 0.65 11.12
CA HIS A 184 2.07 -0.52 10.76
C HIS A 184 2.61 -1.82 11.35
N CYS A 185 3.94 -2.02 11.34
CA CYS A 185 4.58 -3.17 11.98
C CYS A 185 4.31 -3.17 13.49
N SER A 186 4.46 -2.01 14.12
CA SER A 186 4.25 -1.81 15.55
C SER A 186 2.79 -2.10 15.96
N MET A 187 1.80 -1.60 15.21
CA MET A 187 0.39 -1.92 15.47
C MET A 187 0.10 -3.43 15.33
N SER A 188 0.71 -4.09 14.35
CA SER A 188 0.54 -5.53 14.14
C SER A 188 1.11 -6.33 15.32
N LEU A 189 2.28 -5.95 15.81
CA LEU A 189 2.93 -6.54 16.99
C LEU A 189 2.11 -6.27 18.27
N GLY A 190 1.67 -5.03 18.45
CA GLY A 190 0.84 -4.62 19.60
C GLY A 190 -0.47 -5.41 19.67
N ASN A 191 -1.10 -5.69 18.54
CA ASN A 191 -2.31 -6.51 18.47
C ASN A 191 -2.06 -7.95 18.97
N ILE A 192 -0.91 -8.54 18.64
CA ILE A 192 -0.53 -9.86 19.17
C ILE A 192 -0.37 -9.78 20.69
N TYR A 193 0.35 -8.79 21.21
CA TYR A 193 0.53 -8.61 22.64
C TYR A 193 -0.80 -8.38 23.38
N LEU A 194 -1.71 -7.60 22.78
CA LEU A 194 -3.04 -7.38 23.33
C LEU A 194 -3.82 -8.70 23.48
N ASN A 195 -3.76 -9.56 22.46
CA ASN A 195 -4.40 -10.87 22.48
C ASN A 195 -3.78 -11.81 23.52
N LEU A 196 -2.46 -11.74 23.70
CA LEU A 196 -1.71 -12.48 24.71
C LEU A 196 -1.84 -11.90 26.13
N ASN A 197 -2.65 -10.86 26.32
CA ASN A 197 -2.81 -10.15 27.59
C ASN A 197 -1.51 -9.50 28.12
N LYS A 198 -0.53 -9.23 27.25
CA LYS A 198 0.69 -8.48 27.53
C LYS A 198 0.41 -6.99 27.31
N LEU A 199 -0.31 -6.39 28.27
CA LEU A 199 -0.93 -5.07 28.05
C LEU A 199 0.08 -3.93 28.00
N ASP A 200 1.19 -4.01 28.74
CA ASP A 200 2.25 -2.99 28.74
C ASP A 200 3.02 -2.99 27.41
N GLU A 201 3.34 -4.18 26.88
CA GLU A 201 3.98 -4.31 25.58
C GLU A 201 3.06 -3.83 24.44
N ALA A 202 1.76 -4.16 24.53
CA ALA A 202 0.77 -3.68 23.59
C ALA A 202 0.69 -2.15 23.60
N GLY A 203 0.64 -1.54 24.78
CA GLY A 203 0.61 -0.10 24.96
C GLY A 203 1.82 0.61 24.35
N ARG A 204 3.04 0.09 24.59
CA ARG A 204 4.26 0.63 23.97
C ARG A 204 4.20 0.57 22.45
N CYS A 205 3.74 -0.54 21.89
CA CYS A 205 3.61 -0.70 20.44
C CYS A 205 2.59 0.30 19.84
N PHE A 206 1.44 0.50 20.47
CA PHE A 206 0.43 1.44 19.97
C PHE A 206 0.85 2.89 20.15
N ALA A 207 1.60 3.23 21.22
CA ALA A 207 2.14 4.56 21.43
C ALA A 207 3.11 5.00 20.33
N LEU A 208 3.91 4.08 19.78
CA LEU A 208 4.76 4.38 18.63
C LEU A 208 3.96 4.86 17.42
N ALA A 209 2.79 4.26 17.18
CA ALA A 209 1.94 4.61 16.05
C ALA A 209 1.21 5.96 16.21
N LEU A 210 1.12 6.51 17.43
CA LEU A 210 0.56 7.86 17.67
C LEU A 210 1.43 8.98 17.07
N ASN A 211 2.68 8.71 16.74
CA ASN A 211 3.56 9.67 16.08
C ASN A 211 3.35 9.72 14.54
N SER A 212 2.33 9.04 14.02
CA SER A 212 2.02 9.04 12.60
C SER A 212 1.37 10.35 12.17
N GLU A 213 1.83 10.90 11.03
CA GLU A 213 1.17 12.02 10.36
C GLU A 213 -0.01 11.56 9.48
N ASN A 214 -0.15 10.27 9.22
CA ASN A 214 -1.23 9.74 8.41
C ASN A 214 -2.51 9.55 9.25
N PRO A 215 -3.63 10.23 8.93
CA PRO A 215 -4.85 10.18 9.73
C PRO A 215 -5.42 8.78 9.89
N ARG A 216 -5.33 7.94 8.85
CA ARG A 216 -5.81 6.55 8.89
C ARG A 216 -4.99 5.68 9.84
N THR A 217 -3.67 5.82 9.82
CA THR A 217 -2.77 5.13 10.74
C THR A 217 -3.02 5.56 12.17
N LEU A 218 -3.18 6.88 12.38
CA LEU A 218 -3.48 7.46 13.68
C LEU A 218 -4.84 7.00 14.23
N ALA A 219 -5.87 6.96 13.38
CA ALA A 219 -7.17 6.41 13.75
C ALA A 219 -7.07 4.93 14.16
N GLY A 220 -6.27 4.14 13.44
CA GLY A 220 -5.98 2.75 13.79
C GLY A 220 -5.28 2.61 15.14
N ALA A 221 -4.29 3.47 15.43
CA ALA A 221 -3.60 3.48 16.72
C ALA A 221 -4.56 3.81 17.89
N TYR A 222 -5.41 4.83 17.74
CA TYR A 222 -6.44 5.14 18.72
C TYR A 222 -7.47 4.02 18.90
N HIS A 223 -7.84 3.33 17.83
CA HIS A 223 -8.72 2.18 17.92
C HIS A 223 -8.10 1.04 18.76
N TYR A 224 -6.82 0.74 18.56
CA TYR A 224 -6.14 -0.28 19.38
C TYR A 224 -5.95 0.16 20.83
N LEU A 225 -5.70 1.45 21.09
CA LEU A 225 -5.68 1.99 22.47
C LEU A 225 -7.06 1.91 23.13
N TYR A 226 -8.14 2.19 22.39
CA TYR A 226 -9.49 1.94 22.87
C TYR A 226 -9.68 0.48 23.34
N LEU A 227 -9.25 -0.49 22.51
CA LEU A 227 -9.35 -1.91 22.86
C LEU A 227 -8.51 -2.27 24.08
N LEU A 228 -7.31 -1.70 24.20
CA LEU A 228 -6.41 -1.88 25.34
C LEU A 228 -7.03 -1.37 26.64
N GLU A 229 -7.49 -0.11 26.66
CA GLU A 229 -8.09 0.51 27.85
C GLU A 229 -9.40 -0.16 28.25
N LYS A 230 -10.21 -0.59 27.26
CA LYS A 230 -11.41 -1.39 27.49
C LYS A 230 -11.07 -2.71 28.20
N LYS A 231 -9.99 -3.40 27.76
CA LYS A 231 -9.54 -4.65 28.37
C LYS A 231 -9.03 -4.44 29.79
N GLN A 232 -8.46 -3.26 30.09
CA GLN A 232 -8.05 -2.84 31.44
C GLN A 232 -9.23 -2.32 32.31
N LYS A 233 -10.47 -2.31 31.77
CA LYS A 233 -11.68 -1.75 32.41
C LYS A 233 -11.60 -0.24 32.68
N LYS A 234 -10.71 0.49 32.01
CA LYS A 234 -10.56 1.95 32.10
C LYS A 234 -11.50 2.62 31.11
N TYR A 235 -12.79 2.55 31.35
CA TYR A 235 -13.84 2.89 30.39
C TYR A 235 -13.81 4.36 29.93
N ALA A 236 -13.48 5.31 30.83
CA ALA A 236 -13.37 6.72 30.47
C ALA A 236 -12.27 6.98 29.42
N MET A 237 -11.08 6.37 29.61
CA MET A 237 -9.99 6.46 28.65
C MET A 237 -10.31 5.71 27.35
N ALA A 238 -10.97 4.57 27.46
CA ALA A 238 -11.42 3.84 26.28
C ALA A 238 -12.37 4.69 25.43
N LEU A 239 -13.36 5.37 26.05
CA LEU A 239 -14.28 6.25 25.33
C LEU A 239 -13.54 7.40 24.65
N TYR A 240 -12.62 8.06 25.37
CA TYR A 240 -11.78 9.12 24.79
C TYR A 240 -11.03 8.66 23.53
N PHE A 241 -10.38 7.50 23.56
CA PHE A 241 -9.66 6.98 22.41
C PHE A 241 -10.61 6.56 21.27
N LYS A 242 -11.80 6.05 21.61
CA LYS A 242 -12.82 5.74 20.61
C LYS A 242 -13.29 6.98 19.85
N GLU A 243 -13.60 8.06 20.57
CA GLU A 243 -13.99 9.34 19.98
C GLU A 243 -12.90 9.93 19.07
N LYS A 244 -11.62 9.84 19.49
CA LYS A 244 -10.48 10.26 18.66
C LYS A 244 -10.38 9.46 17.36
N SER A 245 -10.52 8.14 17.45
CA SER A 245 -10.52 7.27 16.27
C SER A 245 -11.66 7.61 15.32
N ASP A 246 -12.88 7.72 15.83
CA ASP A 246 -14.08 7.99 15.02
C ASP A 246 -14.01 9.37 14.36
N SER A 247 -13.54 10.41 15.07
CA SER A 247 -13.38 11.76 14.54
C SER A 247 -12.42 11.79 13.34
N LEU A 248 -11.29 11.08 13.42
CA LEU A 248 -10.32 11.00 12.31
C LEU A 248 -10.89 10.27 11.10
N LEU A 249 -11.68 9.20 11.30
CA LEU A 249 -12.32 8.46 10.21
C LEU A 249 -13.41 9.28 9.52
N VAL A 250 -14.13 10.13 10.27
CA VAL A 250 -15.12 11.07 9.70
C VAL A 250 -14.41 12.11 8.83
N ILE A 251 -13.32 12.72 9.32
CA ILE A 251 -12.54 13.71 8.56
C ILE A 251 -12.02 13.09 7.26
N GLU A 252 -11.48 11.87 7.31
CA GLU A 252 -10.99 11.17 6.11
C GLU A 252 -12.12 10.92 5.10
N ARG A 253 -13.27 10.45 5.57
CA ARG A 253 -14.44 10.20 4.73
C ARG A 253 -14.96 11.46 4.06
N ASP A 254 -15.07 12.55 4.82
CA ASP A 254 -15.59 13.84 4.32
C ASP A 254 -14.61 14.46 3.32
N ALA A 255 -13.30 14.34 3.55
CA ALA A 255 -12.28 14.75 2.58
C ALA A 255 -12.40 13.96 1.27
N LYS A 256 -12.61 12.63 1.36
CA LYS A 256 -12.81 11.77 0.19
C LYS A 256 -14.09 12.11 -0.59
N GLN A 257 -15.22 12.35 0.10
CA GLN A 257 -16.46 12.78 -0.55
C GLN A 257 -16.30 14.13 -1.23
N THR A 258 -15.64 15.09 -0.58
CA THR A 258 -15.40 16.43 -1.14
C THR A 258 -14.52 16.34 -2.39
N SER A 259 -13.50 15.48 -2.41
CA SER A 259 -12.63 15.25 -3.58
C SER A 259 -13.38 14.68 -4.78
N GLN A 260 -14.44 13.91 -4.56
CA GLN A 260 -15.29 13.32 -5.61
C GLN A 260 -16.33 14.32 -6.15
N ILE A 261 -16.92 15.14 -5.29
CA ILE A 261 -18.01 16.08 -5.65
C ILE A 261 -17.48 17.33 -6.37
N LEU A 262 -16.39 17.92 -5.89
CA LEU A 262 -15.81 19.15 -6.45
C LEU A 262 -15.54 19.11 -7.97
N PRO A 263 -14.98 18.03 -8.54
CA PRO A 263 -14.77 17.93 -9.98
C PRO A 263 -16.08 17.89 -10.76
N LEU A 264 -17.14 17.26 -10.21
CA LEU A 264 -18.46 17.18 -10.84
C LEU A 264 -19.16 18.55 -10.86
N GLN A 265 -19.10 19.29 -9.76
CA GLN A 265 -19.63 20.65 -9.69
C GLN A 265 -18.96 21.58 -10.69
N ARG A 266 -17.62 21.55 -10.78
CA ARG A 266 -16.86 22.37 -11.74
C ARG A 266 -17.14 22.00 -13.19
N LYS A 267 -17.38 20.70 -13.49
CA LYS A 267 -17.78 20.27 -14.83
C LYS A 267 -19.14 20.82 -15.20
N TYR A 268 -20.10 20.85 -14.27
CA TYR A 268 -21.42 21.41 -14.46
C TYR A 268 -21.38 22.94 -14.66
N GLU A 269 -20.56 23.65 -13.88
CA GLU A 269 -20.39 25.10 -13.99
C GLU A 269 -19.73 25.54 -15.31
N ARG A 270 -18.83 24.72 -15.87
CA ARG A 270 -18.17 24.99 -17.18
C ARG A 270 -19.04 24.61 -18.38
N GLY A 271 -20.08 23.84 -18.17
CA GLY A 271 -21.05 23.45 -19.23
C GLY A 271 -22.26 24.40 -19.36
N LYS A 272 -22.32 25.41 -18.50
CA LYS A 272 -23.23 26.57 -18.63
C LYS A 272 -22.51 27.72 -19.31
#